data_63c34037f37b217056d19072be1e457e
#
_entry.id   63c34037f37b217056d19072be1e457e
#
_cell.length_a   1.000
_cell.length_b   1.000
_cell.length_c   1.000
_cell.angle_alpha   90.00
_cell.angle_beta   90.00
_cell.angle_gamma   90.00
#
_symmetry.space_group_name_H-M   'P 1'
#
loop_
_entity.id
_entity.type
_entity.pdbx_description
1 polymer ?
#
loop_
_entity_poly.entity_id
_entity_poly.type
_entity_poly.pdbx_seq_one_letter_code
_entity_poly.pdbx_strand_id
1 'polypeptide(L)'
;MMRKHAAVVVTIFIYMFNQTVQASDELLDDKFVSLPLTVELALIVASLTDLGRDSGQQIDRGTPYYSAVEAHFRPYADMSAVANLPDGFNLPRLVGNAADFAFDSSGSIVEVDRSGSLWKDAEGDLFRRMRQDLEVFAKTSAFSSFYEEHRDDYAVLIDATIEMVDPQDIRAWLETEFSARPGPARIFVSPLMAGLHWTTLYKSEQRIWLKAPDPALVDGASALDRMRFVRSVFTEVDHAYVNPVTAKMGTDVAEAFGQAAHWATTQAAANYPTAELQFNEYMTWAVFLLYAAERLSADDFVRLKEQTVSIMKKGRGFRAFDVFADKAISLRKTSERKIEAMIPDLIAWSRDQAETADKFQ
;
A
#
# COMPACT_ATOMS: atom_id res chain seq x y z
N MET A 1 -50.26 0.99 -31.39
CA MET A 1 -49.55 -0.21 -30.96
C MET A 1 -48.04 0.03 -30.71
N MET A 2 -47.61 1.28 -30.47
CA MET A 2 -46.17 1.64 -30.31
C MET A 2 -45.75 2.15 -28.94
N ARG A 3 -46.61 2.06 -27.89
CA ARG A 3 -46.27 2.55 -26.55
C ARG A 3 -45.87 1.46 -25.53
N LYS A 4 -45.95 0.15 -25.87
CA LYS A 4 -45.61 -0.92 -24.95
C LYS A 4 -44.14 -1.41 -25.03
N HIS A 5 -43.39 -1.06 -26.11
CA HIS A 5 -42.03 -1.52 -26.27
C HIS A 5 -40.97 -0.60 -25.60
N ALA A 6 -41.30 0.69 -25.46
CA ALA A 6 -40.34 1.63 -24.80
C ALA A 6 -40.20 1.44 -23.29
N ALA A 7 -41.29 1.03 -22.60
CA ALA A 7 -41.25 0.81 -21.15
C ALA A 7 -40.45 -0.46 -20.75
N VAL A 8 -40.49 -1.48 -21.62
CA VAL A 8 -39.73 -2.74 -21.34
C VAL A 8 -38.25 -2.57 -21.55
N VAL A 9 -37.81 -1.77 -22.51
CA VAL A 9 -36.38 -1.52 -22.77
C VAL A 9 -35.76 -0.72 -21.62
N VAL A 10 -36.44 0.28 -21.06
CA VAL A 10 -35.94 1.10 -19.94
C VAL A 10 -35.84 0.26 -18.67
N THR A 11 -36.82 -0.64 -18.41
CA THR A 11 -36.81 -1.49 -17.22
C THR A 11 -35.71 -2.58 -17.30
N ILE A 12 -35.46 -3.13 -18.48
CA ILE A 12 -34.37 -4.10 -18.70
C ILE A 12 -32.99 -3.42 -18.54
N PHE A 13 -32.82 -2.20 -19.03
CA PHE A 13 -31.56 -1.46 -18.88
C PHE A 13 -31.27 -1.09 -17.43
N ILE A 14 -32.28 -0.67 -16.67
CA ILE A 14 -32.13 -0.38 -15.22
C ILE A 14 -31.87 -1.68 -14.44
N TYR A 15 -32.47 -2.79 -14.81
CA TYR A 15 -32.26 -4.06 -14.13
C TYR A 15 -30.88 -4.68 -14.44
N MET A 16 -30.38 -4.56 -15.69
CA MET A 16 -29.03 -4.97 -16.03
C MET A 16 -27.98 -4.07 -15.39
N PHE A 17 -28.20 -2.75 -15.30
CA PHE A 17 -27.30 -1.82 -14.64
C PHE A 17 -27.18 -2.10 -13.13
N ASN A 18 -28.31 -2.38 -12.46
CA ASN A 18 -28.29 -2.74 -11.05
C ASN A 18 -27.63 -4.11 -10.78
N GLN A 19 -27.77 -5.08 -11.69
CA GLN A 19 -27.10 -6.37 -11.54
C GLN A 19 -25.61 -6.32 -11.84
N THR A 20 -25.17 -5.48 -12.80
CA THR A 20 -23.73 -5.33 -13.11
C THR A 20 -22.98 -4.60 -12.02
N VAL A 21 -23.52 -3.54 -11.44
CA VAL A 21 -22.87 -2.82 -10.32
C VAL A 21 -22.78 -3.70 -9.08
N GLN A 22 -23.86 -4.42 -8.73
CA GLN A 22 -23.86 -5.31 -7.56
C GLN A 22 -22.95 -6.54 -7.77
N ALA A 23 -22.88 -7.09 -8.98
CA ALA A 23 -21.94 -8.18 -9.32
C ALA A 23 -20.48 -7.71 -9.40
N SER A 24 -20.21 -6.44 -9.75
CA SER A 24 -18.85 -5.89 -9.77
C SER A 24 -18.28 -5.69 -8.37
N ASP A 25 -19.08 -5.20 -7.43
CA ASP A 25 -18.65 -5.05 -6.03
C ASP A 25 -18.43 -6.41 -5.35
N GLU A 26 -19.32 -7.41 -5.54
CA GLU A 26 -19.12 -8.76 -5.01
C GLU A 26 -17.87 -9.47 -5.56
N LEU A 27 -17.48 -9.23 -6.83
CA LEU A 27 -16.29 -9.85 -7.43
C LEU A 27 -14.96 -9.24 -6.94
N LEU A 28 -14.98 -7.98 -6.49
CA LEU A 28 -13.78 -7.23 -6.12
C LEU A 28 -13.64 -7.07 -4.59
N ASP A 29 -14.70 -7.22 -3.81
CA ASP A 29 -14.72 -6.88 -2.39
C ASP A 29 -14.36 -8.05 -1.44
N ASP A 30 -14.55 -9.30 -1.85
CA ASP A 30 -14.21 -10.48 -1.05
C ASP A 30 -12.78 -11.01 -1.26
N LYS A 31 -12.03 -10.40 -2.17
CA LYS A 31 -10.67 -10.85 -2.49
C LYS A 31 -9.64 -10.14 -1.62
N PHE A 32 -8.61 -10.89 -1.24
CA PHE A 32 -7.41 -10.37 -0.58
C PHE A 32 -6.73 -9.23 -1.36
N VAL A 33 -6.80 -9.27 -2.70
CA VAL A 33 -6.37 -8.20 -3.61
C VAL A 33 -7.60 -7.68 -4.34
N SER A 34 -7.79 -6.36 -4.34
CA SER A 34 -8.97 -5.73 -4.94
C SER A 34 -8.69 -4.32 -5.49
N LEU A 35 -9.64 -3.80 -6.26
CA LEU A 35 -9.70 -2.41 -6.70
C LEU A 35 -11.13 -1.89 -6.50
N PRO A 36 -11.47 -1.33 -5.32
CA PRO A 36 -12.79 -0.73 -5.10
C PRO A 36 -13.05 0.46 -6.02
N LEU A 37 -14.31 0.62 -6.48
CA LEU A 37 -14.72 1.72 -7.35
C LEU A 37 -14.38 3.09 -6.74
N THR A 38 -14.59 3.26 -5.45
CA THR A 38 -14.33 4.53 -4.74
C THR A 38 -12.84 4.86 -4.67
N VAL A 39 -11.98 3.84 -4.58
CA VAL A 39 -10.51 3.98 -4.62
C VAL A 39 -10.08 4.44 -6.01
N GLU A 40 -10.59 3.79 -7.08
CA GLU A 40 -10.27 4.17 -8.44
C GLU A 40 -10.81 5.56 -8.79
N LEU A 41 -12.03 5.89 -8.36
CA LEU A 41 -12.58 7.24 -8.51
C LEU A 41 -11.67 8.31 -7.87
N ALA A 42 -11.19 8.05 -6.65
CA ALA A 42 -10.28 8.96 -5.95
C ALA A 42 -8.96 9.16 -6.70
N LEU A 43 -8.39 8.08 -7.24
CA LEU A 43 -7.17 8.12 -8.05
C LEU A 43 -7.37 8.88 -9.36
N ILE A 44 -8.49 8.63 -10.08
CA ILE A 44 -8.84 9.35 -11.31
C ILE A 44 -8.98 10.85 -11.03
N VAL A 45 -9.75 11.25 -10.03
CA VAL A 45 -9.94 12.66 -9.67
C VAL A 45 -8.59 13.30 -9.28
N ALA A 46 -7.78 12.61 -8.48
CA ALA A 46 -6.45 13.09 -8.11
C ALA A 46 -5.53 13.25 -9.33
N SER A 47 -5.60 12.35 -10.30
CA SER A 47 -4.77 12.37 -11.50
C SER A 47 -5.04 13.60 -12.40
N LEU A 48 -6.23 14.18 -12.32
CA LEU A 48 -6.62 15.38 -13.07
C LEU A 48 -6.08 16.67 -12.47
N THR A 49 -5.59 16.66 -11.22
CA THR A 49 -4.99 17.82 -10.54
C THR A 49 -3.56 18.07 -10.97
N ASP A 50 -3.01 19.24 -10.64
CA ASP A 50 -1.58 19.55 -10.86
C ASP A 50 -0.68 18.60 -10.06
N LEU A 51 -1.04 18.27 -8.81
CA LEU A 51 -0.30 17.30 -8.01
C LEU A 51 -0.25 15.94 -8.71
N GLY A 52 -1.37 15.45 -9.22
CA GLY A 52 -1.43 14.21 -10.01
C GLY A 52 -0.60 14.29 -11.28
N ARG A 53 -0.51 15.46 -11.92
CA ARG A 53 0.30 15.69 -13.12
C ARG A 53 1.80 15.77 -12.81
N ASP A 54 2.19 16.33 -11.68
CA ASP A 54 3.59 16.62 -11.34
C ASP A 54 4.27 15.50 -10.55
N SER A 55 3.51 14.65 -9.87
CA SER A 55 4.01 13.59 -9.01
C SER A 55 4.09 12.23 -9.71
N GLY A 56 5.11 12.04 -10.53
CA GLY A 56 5.38 10.76 -11.20
C GLY A 56 5.70 9.58 -10.27
N GLN A 57 5.82 9.81 -8.95
CA GLN A 57 5.99 8.74 -7.96
C GLN A 57 4.67 8.27 -7.36
N GLN A 58 3.60 9.05 -7.48
CA GLN A 58 2.29 8.73 -6.92
C GLN A 58 1.31 8.23 -7.98
N ILE A 59 1.29 8.86 -9.16
CA ILE A 59 0.44 8.48 -10.29
C ILE A 59 1.30 7.99 -11.46
N ASP A 60 1.03 6.79 -11.96
CA ASP A 60 1.70 6.22 -13.13
C ASP A 60 1.07 6.75 -14.42
N ARG A 61 1.77 7.68 -15.06
CA ARG A 61 1.35 8.32 -16.32
C ARG A 61 1.87 7.63 -17.58
N GLY A 62 2.71 6.62 -17.41
CA GLY A 62 3.32 5.89 -18.52
C GLY A 62 2.45 4.79 -19.12
N THR A 63 1.23 4.58 -18.60
CA THR A 63 0.37 3.47 -18.99
C THR A 63 -0.65 3.84 -20.05
N PRO A 64 -1.07 2.90 -20.94
CA PRO A 64 -2.21 3.09 -21.81
C PRO A 64 -3.49 3.45 -21.06
N TYR A 65 -3.67 2.88 -19.86
CA TYR A 65 -4.81 3.17 -18.98
C TYR A 65 -4.84 4.65 -18.56
N TYR A 66 -3.69 5.23 -18.15
CA TYR A 66 -3.64 6.67 -17.86
C TYR A 66 -4.04 7.52 -19.07
N SER A 67 -3.62 7.12 -20.27
CA SER A 67 -4.01 7.82 -21.50
C SER A 67 -5.52 7.75 -21.74
N ALA A 68 -6.16 6.61 -21.43
CA ALA A 68 -7.62 6.46 -21.51
C ALA A 68 -8.31 7.32 -20.43
N VAL A 69 -7.80 7.36 -19.21
CA VAL A 69 -8.28 8.24 -18.13
C VAL A 69 -8.24 9.71 -18.57
N GLU A 70 -7.11 10.17 -19.09
CA GLU A 70 -6.96 11.55 -19.58
C GLU A 70 -7.94 11.85 -20.72
N ALA A 71 -8.07 10.95 -21.69
CA ALA A 71 -8.98 11.16 -22.83
C ALA A 71 -10.45 11.24 -22.38
N HIS A 72 -10.87 10.41 -21.43
CA HIS A 72 -12.25 10.35 -20.97
C HIS A 72 -12.59 11.45 -19.96
N PHE A 73 -11.73 11.69 -18.96
CA PHE A 73 -12.05 12.54 -17.81
C PHE A 73 -11.52 13.98 -17.91
N ARG A 74 -10.58 14.30 -18.81
CA ARG A 74 -10.08 15.69 -18.97
C ARG A 74 -11.18 16.72 -19.21
N PRO A 75 -12.27 16.46 -19.96
CA PRO A 75 -13.37 17.41 -20.12
C PRO A 75 -14.08 17.78 -18.80
N TYR A 76 -13.89 17.01 -17.75
CA TYR A 76 -14.50 17.20 -16.44
C TYR A 76 -13.54 17.74 -15.38
N ALA A 77 -12.31 18.14 -15.77
CA ALA A 77 -11.27 18.58 -14.82
C ALA A 77 -11.63 19.87 -14.06
N ASP A 78 -12.54 20.67 -14.58
CA ASP A 78 -13.02 21.90 -13.94
C ASP A 78 -14.17 21.67 -12.94
N MET A 79 -14.63 20.42 -12.76
CA MET A 79 -15.70 20.10 -11.82
C MET A 79 -15.22 20.22 -10.36
N SER A 80 -16.16 20.48 -9.46
CA SER A 80 -15.91 20.68 -8.03
C SER A 80 -15.09 19.55 -7.38
N ALA A 81 -15.28 18.30 -7.82
CA ALA A 81 -14.51 17.17 -7.31
C ALA A 81 -12.99 17.29 -7.55
N VAL A 82 -12.59 17.96 -8.62
CA VAL A 82 -11.17 18.22 -8.93
C VAL A 82 -10.74 19.57 -8.37
N ALA A 83 -11.54 20.63 -8.63
CA ALA A 83 -11.21 21.99 -8.27
C ALA A 83 -11.18 22.26 -6.75
N ASN A 84 -11.94 21.50 -5.95
CA ASN A 84 -12.00 21.63 -4.49
C ASN A 84 -10.97 20.73 -3.75
N LEU A 85 -10.17 19.94 -4.46
CA LEU A 85 -9.04 19.26 -3.82
C LEU A 85 -8.04 20.33 -3.33
N PRO A 86 -7.68 20.31 -2.04
CA PRO A 86 -6.72 21.29 -1.51
C PRO A 86 -5.36 21.19 -2.19
N ASP A 87 -4.69 22.33 -2.41
CA ASP A 87 -3.32 22.31 -2.86
C ASP A 87 -2.45 21.48 -1.92
N GLY A 88 -1.64 20.58 -2.48
CA GLY A 88 -0.77 19.71 -1.70
C GLY A 88 -1.50 18.65 -0.86
N PHE A 89 -2.73 18.28 -1.22
CA PHE A 89 -3.43 17.19 -0.53
C PHE A 89 -2.59 15.90 -0.47
N ASN A 90 -2.80 15.13 0.59
CA ASN A 90 -2.10 13.86 0.77
C ASN A 90 -2.85 12.75 0.02
N LEU A 91 -2.31 12.27 -1.12
CA LEU A 91 -2.92 11.20 -1.91
C LEU A 91 -3.13 9.90 -1.12
N PRO A 92 -2.17 9.37 -0.34
CA PRO A 92 -2.39 8.22 0.53
C PRO A 92 -3.60 8.36 1.45
N ARG A 93 -3.85 9.55 2.01
CA ARG A 93 -5.03 9.79 2.86
C ARG A 93 -6.32 9.78 2.07
N LEU A 94 -6.35 10.47 0.92
CA LEU A 94 -7.55 10.50 0.06
C LEU A 94 -7.96 9.08 -0.34
N VAL A 95 -7.02 8.31 -0.85
CA VAL A 95 -7.25 6.93 -1.31
C VAL A 95 -7.55 5.99 -0.14
N GLY A 96 -6.86 6.17 0.99
CA GLY A 96 -7.12 5.40 2.22
C GLY A 96 -8.52 5.61 2.75
N ASN A 97 -9.02 6.86 2.75
CA ASN A 97 -10.39 7.16 3.14
C ASN A 97 -11.41 6.65 2.11
N ALA A 98 -11.09 6.64 0.82
CA ALA A 98 -11.99 6.14 -0.23
C ALA A 98 -12.40 4.67 0.01
N ALA A 99 -11.49 3.85 0.56
CA ALA A 99 -11.75 2.46 0.86
C ALA A 99 -12.76 2.22 2.01
N ASP A 100 -13.16 3.27 2.76
CA ASP A 100 -14.23 3.21 3.75
C ASP A 100 -15.63 3.39 3.13
N PHE A 101 -15.72 3.58 1.82
CA PHE A 101 -16.94 3.87 1.10
C PHE A 101 -17.18 2.93 -0.08
N ALA A 102 -18.43 2.77 -0.47
CA ALA A 102 -18.83 2.05 -1.68
C ALA A 102 -19.99 2.79 -2.38
N PHE A 103 -20.21 2.47 -3.65
CA PHE A 103 -21.43 2.90 -4.33
C PHE A 103 -22.59 1.96 -3.96
N ASP A 104 -23.72 2.54 -3.59
CA ASP A 104 -24.96 1.78 -3.45
C ASP A 104 -25.67 1.58 -4.81
N SER A 105 -26.77 0.84 -4.81
CA SER A 105 -27.55 0.56 -6.01
C SER A 105 -28.17 1.80 -6.66
N SER A 106 -28.22 2.95 -5.99
CA SER A 106 -28.67 4.23 -6.53
C SER A 106 -27.56 5.04 -7.19
N GLY A 107 -26.30 4.60 -7.05
CA GLY A 107 -25.10 5.32 -7.47
C GLY A 107 -24.66 6.39 -6.46
N SER A 108 -25.15 6.34 -5.24
CA SER A 108 -24.69 7.20 -4.15
C SER A 108 -23.51 6.57 -3.42
N ILE A 109 -22.55 7.37 -2.98
CA ILE A 109 -21.42 6.91 -2.19
C ILE A 109 -21.83 6.80 -0.71
N VAL A 110 -21.81 5.61 -0.16
CA VAL A 110 -22.19 5.31 1.23
C VAL A 110 -20.99 4.80 2.02
N GLU A 111 -20.96 5.07 3.31
CA GLU A 111 -19.94 4.56 4.21
C GLU A 111 -20.23 3.09 4.56
N VAL A 112 -19.27 2.20 4.28
CA VAL A 112 -19.38 0.76 4.53
C VAL A 112 -18.56 0.29 5.72
N ASP A 113 -17.43 0.92 6.00
CA ASP A 113 -16.63 0.64 7.19
C ASP A 113 -16.84 1.71 8.26
N ARG A 114 -17.37 1.28 9.40
CA ARG A 114 -17.59 2.14 10.58
C ARG A 114 -16.51 2.00 11.64
N SER A 115 -15.49 1.19 11.42
CA SER A 115 -14.41 0.97 12.40
C SER A 115 -13.62 2.25 12.69
N GLY A 116 -13.84 3.26 11.89
CA GLY A 116 -13.28 4.59 12.01
C GLY A 116 -11.86 4.66 11.46
N SER A 117 -11.68 5.47 10.43
CA SER A 117 -10.36 5.82 9.90
C SER A 117 -9.41 6.20 11.03
N LEU A 118 -8.19 5.67 11.01
CA LEU A 118 -7.10 6.11 11.89
C LEU A 118 -6.70 7.57 11.63
N TRP A 119 -7.11 8.13 10.50
CA TRP A 119 -6.88 9.51 10.09
C TRP A 119 -7.90 10.48 10.71
N LYS A 120 -8.07 10.44 12.03
CA LYS A 120 -8.87 11.42 12.79
C LYS A 120 -8.06 12.68 13.09
N ASP A 121 -7.51 13.31 12.07
CA ASP A 121 -6.82 14.58 12.24
C ASP A 121 -7.76 15.77 12.06
N ALA A 122 -7.24 16.98 12.36
CA ALA A 122 -7.98 18.24 12.29
C ALA A 122 -8.51 18.56 10.87
N GLU A 123 -7.92 17.99 9.83
CA GLU A 123 -8.35 18.15 8.45
C GLU A 123 -9.54 17.24 8.11
N GLY A 124 -9.84 16.27 8.98
CA GLY A 124 -10.92 15.31 8.82
C GLY A 124 -10.69 14.37 7.63
N ASP A 125 -11.68 13.56 7.39
CA ASP A 125 -11.74 12.64 6.27
C ASP A 125 -11.98 13.44 4.97
N LEU A 126 -10.95 13.61 4.15
CA LEU A 126 -11.02 14.39 2.91
C LEU A 126 -12.03 13.78 1.92
N PHE A 127 -12.02 12.45 1.74
CA PHE A 127 -12.95 11.78 0.85
C PHE A 127 -14.41 12.00 1.29
N ARG A 128 -14.70 11.92 2.60
CA ARG A 128 -16.03 12.15 3.17
C ARG A 128 -16.52 13.57 2.89
N ARG A 129 -15.65 14.58 3.04
CA ARG A 129 -16.01 15.98 2.77
C ARG A 129 -16.33 16.21 1.30
N MET A 130 -15.66 15.50 0.41
CA MET A 130 -15.82 15.62 -1.04
C MET A 130 -16.89 14.68 -1.62
N ARG A 131 -17.51 13.83 -0.80
CA ARG A 131 -18.41 12.77 -1.24
C ARG A 131 -19.47 13.24 -2.25
N GLN A 132 -20.15 14.35 -1.98
CA GLN A 132 -21.18 14.86 -2.87
C GLN A 132 -20.62 15.33 -4.23
N ASP A 133 -19.47 16.00 -4.23
CA ASP A 133 -18.79 16.41 -5.45
C ASP A 133 -18.32 15.19 -6.27
N LEU A 134 -17.81 14.15 -5.57
CA LEU A 134 -17.41 12.88 -6.19
C LEU A 134 -18.59 12.12 -6.79
N GLU A 135 -19.76 12.09 -6.14
CA GLU A 135 -20.99 11.52 -6.69
C GLU A 135 -21.44 12.25 -7.97
N VAL A 136 -21.42 13.58 -7.95
CA VAL A 136 -21.77 14.40 -9.11
C VAL A 136 -20.76 14.16 -10.24
N PHE A 137 -19.46 14.12 -9.93
CA PHE A 137 -18.42 13.83 -10.91
C PHE A 137 -18.62 12.44 -11.51
N ALA A 138 -18.76 11.40 -10.72
CA ALA A 138 -18.93 10.03 -11.18
C ALA A 138 -20.14 9.88 -12.11
N LYS A 139 -21.26 10.51 -11.75
CA LYS A 139 -22.48 10.50 -12.57
C LYS A 139 -22.31 11.26 -13.87
N THR A 140 -21.75 12.47 -13.82
CA THR A 140 -21.64 13.37 -14.99
C THR A 140 -20.61 12.87 -15.99
N SER A 141 -19.51 12.29 -15.51
CA SER A 141 -18.43 11.75 -16.33
C SER A 141 -18.69 10.31 -16.80
N ALA A 142 -19.83 9.70 -16.44
CA ALA A 142 -20.12 8.28 -16.70
C ALA A 142 -19.01 7.33 -16.16
N PHE A 143 -18.45 7.64 -14.98
CA PHE A 143 -17.35 6.88 -14.34
C PHE A 143 -17.64 5.37 -14.28
N SER A 144 -18.86 4.97 -13.88
CA SER A 144 -19.20 3.55 -13.76
C SER A 144 -19.10 2.81 -15.11
N SER A 145 -19.46 3.48 -16.23
CA SER A 145 -19.30 2.89 -17.57
C SER A 145 -17.82 2.73 -17.92
N PHE A 146 -17.01 3.77 -17.66
CA PHE A 146 -15.57 3.71 -17.87
C PHE A 146 -14.92 2.59 -17.04
N TYR A 147 -15.29 2.47 -15.77
CA TYR A 147 -14.78 1.42 -14.90
C TYR A 147 -15.14 0.02 -15.42
N GLU A 148 -16.38 -0.18 -15.87
CA GLU A 148 -16.84 -1.46 -16.41
C GLU A 148 -16.15 -1.81 -17.73
N GLU A 149 -15.87 -0.82 -18.58
CA GLU A 149 -15.11 -1.01 -19.82
C GLU A 149 -13.68 -1.51 -19.60
N HIS A 150 -13.08 -1.19 -18.42
CA HIS A 150 -11.72 -1.60 -18.05
C HIS A 150 -11.68 -2.76 -17.03
N ARG A 151 -12.82 -3.39 -16.77
CA ARG A 151 -12.94 -4.45 -15.77
C ARG A 151 -11.99 -5.62 -15.98
N ASP A 152 -11.84 -6.03 -17.23
CA ASP A 152 -10.94 -7.13 -17.59
C ASP A 152 -9.48 -6.76 -17.36
N ASP A 153 -9.09 -5.51 -17.60
CA ASP A 153 -7.73 -5.00 -17.30
C ASP A 153 -7.47 -5.03 -15.79
N TYR A 154 -8.46 -4.64 -14.97
CA TYR A 154 -8.32 -4.72 -13.50
C TYR A 154 -8.22 -6.16 -13.02
N ALA A 155 -9.00 -7.09 -13.58
CA ALA A 155 -8.93 -8.49 -13.22
C ALA A 155 -7.54 -9.07 -13.52
N VAL A 156 -6.94 -8.73 -14.67
CA VAL A 156 -5.57 -9.14 -15.03
C VAL A 156 -4.54 -8.62 -14.02
N LEU A 157 -4.65 -7.37 -13.55
CA LEU A 157 -3.74 -6.81 -12.55
C LEU A 157 -3.91 -7.47 -11.18
N ILE A 158 -5.13 -7.74 -10.77
CA ILE A 158 -5.46 -8.43 -9.52
C ILE A 158 -4.87 -9.84 -9.55
N ASP A 159 -5.14 -10.60 -10.62
CA ASP A 159 -4.65 -11.96 -10.77
C ASP A 159 -3.12 -12.01 -10.83
N ALA A 160 -2.48 -11.09 -11.55
CA ALA A 160 -1.02 -10.94 -11.59
C ALA A 160 -0.43 -10.67 -10.20
N THR A 161 -1.11 -9.83 -9.40
CA THR A 161 -0.67 -9.54 -8.03
C THR A 161 -0.80 -10.78 -7.14
N ILE A 162 -1.92 -11.51 -7.22
CA ILE A 162 -2.15 -12.76 -6.46
C ILE A 162 -1.11 -13.81 -6.84
N GLU A 163 -0.76 -13.93 -8.11
CA GLU A 163 0.23 -14.90 -8.57
C GLU A 163 1.65 -14.56 -8.09
N MET A 164 2.00 -13.27 -8.03
CA MET A 164 3.33 -12.83 -7.58
C MET A 164 3.51 -12.89 -6.08
N VAL A 165 2.43 -12.80 -5.30
CA VAL A 165 2.47 -12.78 -3.84
C VAL A 165 1.54 -13.85 -3.31
N ASP A 166 2.05 -14.67 -2.39
CA ASP A 166 1.21 -15.51 -1.52
C ASP A 166 1.09 -14.86 -0.13
N PRO A 167 0.02 -14.09 0.10
CA PRO A 167 -0.15 -13.39 1.37
C PRO A 167 -0.44 -14.34 2.54
N GLN A 168 -0.96 -15.54 2.25
CA GLN A 168 -1.21 -16.54 3.27
C GLN A 168 0.10 -17.15 3.77
N ASP A 169 1.07 -17.41 2.87
CA ASP A 169 2.41 -17.84 3.26
C ASP A 169 3.14 -16.76 4.07
N ILE A 170 3.09 -15.48 3.64
CA ILE A 170 3.66 -14.37 4.40
C ILE A 170 3.09 -14.33 5.81
N ARG A 171 1.77 -14.35 5.92
CA ARG A 171 1.07 -14.31 7.21
C ARG A 171 1.42 -15.53 8.07
N ALA A 172 1.35 -16.71 7.53
CA ALA A 172 1.66 -17.96 8.24
C ALA A 172 3.08 -17.94 8.79
N TRP A 173 4.06 -17.49 7.98
CA TRP A 173 5.44 -17.36 8.43
C TRP A 173 5.60 -16.30 9.53
N LEU A 174 5.02 -15.11 9.38
CA LEU A 174 5.08 -14.07 10.42
C LEU A 174 4.44 -14.54 11.73
N GLU A 175 3.36 -15.31 11.67
CA GLU A 175 2.70 -15.90 12.84
C GLU A 175 3.53 -17.01 13.53
N THR A 176 4.51 -17.60 12.85
CA THR A 176 5.49 -18.47 13.51
C THR A 176 6.54 -17.65 14.27
N GLU A 177 6.90 -16.49 13.77
CA GLU A 177 8.00 -15.66 14.27
C GLU A 177 7.57 -14.63 15.33
N PHE A 178 6.29 -14.25 15.31
CA PHE A 178 5.71 -13.25 16.24
C PHE A 178 4.50 -13.82 16.99
N SER A 179 4.24 -13.25 18.16
CA SER A 179 3.04 -13.58 18.96
C SER A 179 1.80 -12.79 18.52
N ALA A 180 1.98 -11.67 17.83
CA ALA A 180 0.91 -10.84 17.34
C ALA A 180 0.01 -11.61 16.33
N ARG A 181 -1.30 -11.33 16.39
CA ARG A 181 -2.30 -11.89 15.47
C ARG A 181 -3.16 -10.74 14.95
N PRO A 182 -2.62 -9.93 14.02
CA PRO A 182 -3.38 -8.83 13.43
C PRO A 182 -4.58 -9.37 12.63
N GLY A 183 -5.52 -8.48 12.35
CA GLY A 183 -6.59 -8.75 11.40
C GLY A 183 -6.07 -9.08 10.00
N PRO A 184 -6.96 -9.45 9.06
CA PRO A 184 -6.56 -9.74 7.69
C PRO A 184 -5.90 -8.51 7.05
N ALA A 185 -4.96 -8.76 6.14
CA ALA A 185 -4.41 -7.72 5.28
C ALA A 185 -5.21 -7.69 3.97
N ARG A 186 -5.57 -6.52 3.48
CA ARG A 186 -6.19 -6.29 2.16
C ARG A 186 -5.24 -5.48 1.31
N ILE A 187 -5.03 -5.92 0.07
CA ILE A 187 -4.16 -5.24 -0.89
C ILE A 187 -5.03 -4.54 -1.92
N PHE A 188 -4.81 -3.25 -2.11
CA PHE A 188 -5.43 -2.45 -3.15
C PHE A 188 -4.42 -2.13 -4.23
N VAL A 189 -4.78 -2.43 -5.47
CA VAL A 189 -3.97 -2.16 -6.66
C VAL A 189 -4.77 -1.31 -7.64
N SER A 190 -4.08 -0.47 -8.41
CA SER A 190 -4.70 0.27 -9.52
C SER A 190 -3.65 0.48 -10.62
N PRO A 191 -4.08 0.53 -11.89
CA PRO A 191 -3.20 0.90 -13.00
C PRO A 191 -2.65 2.33 -12.88
N LEU A 192 -3.29 3.19 -12.07
CA LEU A 192 -2.84 4.55 -11.78
C LEU A 192 -1.79 4.64 -10.68
N MET A 193 -1.60 3.59 -9.88
CA MET A 193 -0.62 3.64 -8.79
C MET A 193 0.80 3.52 -9.33
N ALA A 194 1.65 4.49 -8.98
CA ALA A 194 3.09 4.47 -9.29
C ALA A 194 3.90 3.70 -8.23
N GLY A 195 5.19 3.99 -8.11
CA GLY A 195 6.11 3.24 -7.23
C GLY A 195 5.92 3.45 -5.72
N LEU A 196 5.08 4.39 -5.29
CA LEU A 196 4.78 4.59 -3.88
C LEU A 196 3.86 3.47 -3.38
N HIS A 197 4.26 2.81 -2.30
CA HIS A 197 3.43 1.85 -1.57
C HIS A 197 3.37 2.27 -0.09
N TRP A 198 2.27 1.95 0.57
CA TRP A 198 2.08 2.28 1.99
C TRP A 198 1.05 1.35 2.63
N THR A 199 1.09 1.29 3.94
CA THR A 199 0.11 0.56 4.75
C THR A 199 -0.61 1.47 5.73
N THR A 200 -1.83 1.09 6.07
CA THR A 200 -2.60 1.67 7.16
C THR A 200 -3.17 0.55 8.02
N LEU A 201 -2.93 0.63 9.32
CA LEU A 201 -3.46 -0.31 10.30
C LEU A 201 -4.80 0.19 10.83
N TYR A 202 -5.84 -0.63 10.64
CA TYR A 202 -7.15 -0.45 11.26
C TYR A 202 -7.32 -1.44 12.41
N LYS A 203 -8.31 -1.23 13.27
CA LYS A 203 -8.56 -2.17 14.38
C LYS A 203 -8.91 -3.57 13.90
N SER A 204 -9.62 -3.68 12.77
CA SER A 204 -10.16 -4.92 12.22
C SER A 204 -9.31 -5.52 11.10
N GLU A 205 -8.51 -4.70 10.41
CA GLU A 205 -7.76 -5.12 9.23
C GLU A 205 -6.53 -4.23 8.99
N GLN A 206 -5.65 -4.69 8.13
CA GLN A 206 -4.56 -3.91 7.56
C GLN A 206 -4.86 -3.66 6.09
N ARG A 207 -4.67 -2.43 5.64
CA ARG A 207 -4.84 -2.03 4.23
C ARG A 207 -3.49 -1.65 3.64
N ILE A 208 -3.20 -2.19 2.48
CA ILE A 208 -1.94 -2.00 1.77
C ILE A 208 -2.27 -1.51 0.36
N TRP A 209 -1.63 -0.43 -0.05
CA TRP A 209 -1.73 0.12 -1.40
C TRP A 209 -0.39 -0.04 -2.10
N LEU A 210 -0.40 -0.59 -3.30
CA LEU A 210 0.82 -0.78 -4.07
C LEU A 210 0.57 -0.76 -5.58
N LYS A 211 1.62 -0.47 -6.32
CA LYS A 211 1.62 -0.67 -7.78
C LYS A 211 1.54 -2.17 -8.08
N ALA A 212 0.58 -2.57 -8.91
CA ALA A 212 0.51 -3.93 -9.42
C ALA A 212 1.79 -4.30 -10.21
N PRO A 213 2.17 -5.58 -10.25
CA PRO A 213 3.23 -6.03 -11.15
C PRO A 213 2.78 -5.88 -12.60
N ASP A 214 3.74 -5.77 -13.52
CA ASP A 214 3.45 -5.88 -14.94
C ASP A 214 3.02 -7.33 -15.24
N PRO A 215 1.77 -7.56 -15.72
CA PRO A 215 1.30 -8.91 -16.01
C PRO A 215 2.19 -9.68 -17.00
N ALA A 216 2.83 -8.98 -17.95
CA ALA A 216 3.73 -9.58 -18.91
C ALA A 216 5.02 -10.17 -18.28
N LEU A 217 5.35 -9.74 -17.05
CA LEU A 217 6.52 -10.22 -16.33
C LEU A 217 6.20 -11.34 -15.33
N VAL A 218 4.93 -11.67 -15.12
CA VAL A 218 4.50 -12.70 -14.15
C VAL A 218 4.82 -14.10 -14.66
N ASP A 219 4.45 -14.37 -15.91
CA ASP A 219 4.78 -15.61 -16.60
C ASP A 219 6.30 -15.74 -16.76
N GLY A 220 6.88 -16.77 -16.14
CA GLY A 220 8.32 -17.00 -16.20
C GLY A 220 9.16 -16.15 -15.23
N ALA A 221 8.54 -15.41 -14.31
CA ALA A 221 9.27 -14.71 -13.26
C ALA A 221 10.13 -15.68 -12.44
N SER A 222 11.43 -15.38 -12.31
CA SER A 222 12.31 -16.15 -11.45
C SER A 222 11.93 -16.02 -9.97
N ALA A 223 12.37 -16.96 -9.13
CA ALA A 223 12.19 -16.84 -7.68
C ALA A 223 12.71 -15.50 -7.12
N LEU A 224 13.82 -15.01 -7.69
CA LEU A 224 14.39 -13.73 -7.33
C LEU A 224 13.48 -12.55 -7.73
N ASP A 225 12.88 -12.59 -8.93
CA ASP A 225 11.98 -11.50 -9.39
C ASP A 225 10.69 -11.50 -8.59
N ARG A 226 10.11 -12.66 -8.31
CA ARG A 226 8.97 -12.79 -7.39
C ARG A 226 9.31 -12.22 -6.01
N MET A 227 10.45 -12.58 -5.44
CA MET A 227 10.86 -12.09 -4.12
C MET A 227 11.11 -10.57 -4.09
N ARG A 228 11.55 -9.96 -5.19
CA ARG A 228 11.64 -8.50 -5.33
C ARG A 228 10.28 -7.81 -5.22
N PHE A 229 9.27 -8.40 -5.84
CA PHE A 229 7.90 -7.89 -5.75
C PHE A 229 7.31 -8.16 -4.36
N VAL A 230 7.47 -9.36 -3.84
CA VAL A 230 7.04 -9.77 -2.48
C VAL A 230 7.56 -8.80 -1.43
N ARG A 231 8.78 -8.25 -1.58
CA ARG A 231 9.33 -7.25 -0.66
C ARG A 231 8.38 -6.09 -0.43
N SER A 232 7.79 -5.53 -1.47
CA SER A 232 6.89 -4.36 -1.37
C SER A 232 5.61 -4.65 -0.58
N VAL A 233 5.14 -5.89 -0.61
CA VAL A 233 3.99 -6.33 0.18
C VAL A 233 4.43 -6.73 1.59
N PHE A 234 5.50 -7.51 1.68
CA PHE A 234 5.98 -8.07 2.94
C PHE A 234 6.33 -6.97 3.95
N THR A 235 7.09 -5.94 3.51
CA THR A 235 7.50 -4.83 4.38
C THR A 235 6.34 -3.94 4.83
N GLU A 236 5.18 -4.07 4.19
CA GLU A 236 3.96 -3.42 4.65
C GLU A 236 3.16 -4.33 5.59
N VAL A 237 3.09 -5.64 5.30
CA VAL A 237 2.38 -6.62 6.14
C VAL A 237 3.03 -6.73 7.51
N ASP A 238 4.36 -6.81 7.57
CA ASP A 238 5.09 -7.10 8.80
C ASP A 238 5.11 -5.93 9.81
N HIS A 239 4.75 -4.70 9.38
CA HIS A 239 4.50 -3.60 10.32
C HIS A 239 3.46 -3.95 11.40
N ALA A 240 2.44 -4.75 11.05
CA ALA A 240 1.44 -5.20 12.02
C ALA A 240 1.97 -6.18 13.07
N TYR A 241 3.14 -6.78 12.82
CA TYR A 241 3.81 -7.71 13.73
C TYR A 241 4.97 -7.05 14.49
N VAL A 242 5.77 -6.26 13.80
CA VAL A 242 6.96 -5.59 14.36
C VAL A 242 6.55 -4.43 15.27
N ASN A 243 5.69 -3.51 14.80
CA ASN A 243 5.37 -2.29 15.54
C ASN A 243 4.81 -2.52 16.95
N PRO A 244 3.91 -3.50 17.20
CA PRO A 244 3.42 -3.76 18.54
C PRO A 244 4.50 -4.27 19.53
N VAL A 245 5.55 -4.92 19.03
CA VAL A 245 6.67 -5.40 19.85
C VAL A 245 7.58 -4.24 20.19
N THR A 246 7.96 -3.42 19.20
CA THR A 246 8.85 -2.26 19.39
C THR A 246 8.22 -1.19 20.27
N ALA A 247 6.90 -0.96 20.13
CA ALA A 247 6.18 -0.02 20.99
C ALA A 247 6.26 -0.37 22.50
N LYS A 248 6.34 -1.66 22.86
CA LYS A 248 6.53 -2.09 24.24
C LYS A 248 7.94 -1.79 24.79
N MET A 249 8.89 -1.56 23.90
CA MET A 249 10.31 -1.28 24.20
C MET A 249 10.70 0.16 23.84
N GLY A 250 9.74 1.08 23.80
CA GLY A 250 9.92 2.44 23.28
C GLY A 250 11.08 3.21 23.92
N THR A 251 11.33 3.04 25.25
CA THR A 251 12.47 3.66 25.94
C THR A 251 13.79 3.12 25.42
N ASP A 252 13.94 1.80 25.31
CA ASP A 252 15.18 1.18 24.82
C ASP A 252 15.44 1.51 23.36
N VAL A 253 14.39 1.57 22.53
CA VAL A 253 14.47 2.01 21.14
C VAL A 253 14.87 3.48 21.03
N ALA A 254 14.31 4.35 21.88
CA ALA A 254 14.67 5.77 21.91
C ALA A 254 16.15 5.99 22.29
N GLU A 255 16.68 5.20 23.23
CA GLU A 255 18.10 5.24 23.59
C GLU A 255 18.99 4.73 22.44
N ALA A 256 18.61 3.62 21.78
CA ALA A 256 19.40 3.02 20.71
C ALA A 256 19.42 3.84 19.43
N PHE A 257 18.30 4.49 19.07
CA PHE A 257 18.10 5.25 17.82
C PHE A 257 18.00 6.76 18.05
N GLY A 258 18.20 7.25 19.27
CA GLY A 258 18.10 8.68 19.60
C GLY A 258 19.11 9.56 18.85
N GLN A 259 20.23 8.98 18.41
CA GLN A 259 21.18 9.64 17.53
C GLN A 259 20.80 9.45 16.04
N ALA A 260 19.75 10.15 15.62
CA ALA A 260 19.18 10.01 14.27
C ALA A 260 20.24 10.12 13.15
N ALA A 261 21.28 10.96 13.31
CA ALA A 261 22.31 11.16 12.31
C ALA A 261 23.17 9.91 12.02
N HIS A 262 23.29 8.99 12.99
CA HIS A 262 23.96 7.70 12.79
C HIS A 262 23.12 6.77 11.91
N TRP A 263 21.81 6.74 12.13
CA TRP A 263 20.88 5.79 11.50
C TRP A 263 20.30 6.29 10.19
N ALA A 264 20.04 7.61 10.06
CA ALA A 264 19.30 8.18 8.95
C ALA A 264 19.96 9.44 8.41
N THR A 265 19.78 9.71 7.11
CA THR A 265 20.07 11.02 6.52
C THR A 265 19.03 12.04 7.02
N THR A 266 19.32 13.33 6.88
CA THR A 266 18.38 14.41 7.24
C THR A 266 17.03 14.24 6.54
N GLN A 267 17.04 13.85 5.27
CA GLN A 267 15.82 13.60 4.50
C GLN A 267 15.02 12.38 5.06
N ALA A 268 15.70 11.29 5.37
CA ALA A 268 15.08 10.12 5.96
C ALA A 268 14.52 10.44 7.35
N ALA A 269 15.27 11.18 8.18
CA ALA A 269 14.81 11.61 9.51
C ALA A 269 13.60 12.56 9.43
N ALA A 270 13.47 13.36 8.39
CA ALA A 270 12.27 14.18 8.16
C ALA A 270 11.03 13.34 7.86
N ASN A 271 11.19 12.24 7.11
CA ASN A 271 10.10 11.32 6.80
C ASN A 271 9.77 10.37 7.97
N TYR A 272 10.77 10.03 8.78
CA TYR A 272 10.68 9.13 9.94
C TYR A 272 11.20 9.86 11.20
N PRO A 273 10.43 10.81 11.76
CA PRO A 273 10.93 11.78 12.74
C PRO A 273 11.19 11.21 14.15
N THR A 274 10.80 9.98 14.43
CA THR A 274 11.04 9.36 15.73
C THR A 274 11.98 8.16 15.65
N ALA A 275 12.69 7.88 16.72
CA ALA A 275 13.54 6.70 16.87
C ALA A 275 12.75 5.40 16.59
N GLU A 276 11.51 5.33 17.07
CA GLU A 276 10.63 4.17 16.87
C GLU A 276 10.31 3.96 15.38
N LEU A 277 9.93 5.02 14.66
CA LEU A 277 9.66 4.94 13.22
C LEU A 277 10.89 4.50 12.44
N GLN A 278 12.08 5.04 12.77
CA GLN A 278 13.32 4.63 12.12
C GLN A 278 13.65 3.17 12.41
N PHE A 279 13.57 2.75 13.69
CA PHE A 279 13.83 1.37 14.07
C PHE A 279 12.87 0.39 13.40
N ASN A 280 11.57 0.72 13.32
CA ASN A 280 10.58 -0.10 12.66
C ASN A 280 10.91 -0.32 11.18
N GLU A 281 11.36 0.71 10.47
CA GLU A 281 11.83 0.56 9.07
C GLU A 281 13.05 -0.36 8.96
N TYR A 282 14.03 -0.22 9.86
CA TYR A 282 15.16 -1.15 9.89
C TYR A 282 14.72 -2.59 10.13
N MET A 283 13.80 -2.79 11.07
CA MET A 283 13.32 -4.11 11.43
C MET A 283 12.50 -4.77 10.33
N THR A 284 11.51 -4.09 9.76
CA THR A 284 10.64 -4.65 8.71
C THR A 284 11.47 -5.11 7.51
N TRP A 285 12.41 -4.31 7.06
CA TRP A 285 13.28 -4.69 5.95
C TRP A 285 14.29 -5.80 6.32
N ALA A 286 14.74 -5.87 7.57
CA ALA A 286 15.57 -6.98 8.03
C ALA A 286 14.77 -8.28 8.17
N VAL A 287 13.54 -8.22 8.69
CA VAL A 287 12.61 -9.38 8.76
C VAL A 287 12.30 -9.93 7.38
N PHE A 288 12.07 -9.05 6.39
CA PHE A 288 11.96 -9.48 4.99
C PHE A 288 13.19 -10.26 4.51
N LEU A 289 14.41 -9.82 4.82
CA LEU A 289 15.61 -10.55 4.43
C LEU A 289 15.70 -11.92 5.10
N LEU A 290 15.23 -12.07 6.34
CA LEU A 290 15.18 -13.37 7.02
C LEU A 290 14.17 -14.31 6.34
N TYR A 291 12.99 -13.80 5.97
CA TYR A 291 12.00 -14.54 5.19
C TYR A 291 12.55 -15.01 3.83
N ALA A 292 13.23 -14.12 3.12
CA ALA A 292 13.81 -14.40 1.82
C ALA A 292 14.96 -15.42 1.89
N ALA A 293 15.76 -15.41 2.96
CA ALA A 293 16.86 -16.34 3.17
C ALA A 293 16.41 -17.80 3.28
N GLU A 294 15.17 -18.04 3.71
CA GLU A 294 14.59 -19.38 3.82
C GLU A 294 14.01 -19.89 2.48
N ARG A 295 13.84 -19.02 1.48
CA ARG A 295 13.11 -19.30 0.23
C ARG A 295 13.96 -19.22 -1.04
N LEU A 296 15.08 -18.53 -0.99
CA LEU A 296 15.95 -18.34 -2.13
C LEU A 296 17.19 -19.24 -2.07
N SER A 297 17.76 -19.51 -3.24
CA SER A 297 19.12 -20.04 -3.31
C SER A 297 20.12 -19.07 -2.67
N ALA A 298 21.28 -19.57 -2.23
CA ALA A 298 22.31 -18.73 -1.62
C ALA A 298 22.74 -17.57 -2.54
N ASP A 299 22.88 -17.83 -3.84
CA ASP A 299 23.29 -16.82 -4.83
C ASP A 299 22.20 -15.75 -5.06
N ASP A 300 20.94 -16.17 -5.16
CA ASP A 300 19.83 -15.25 -5.33
C ASP A 300 19.59 -14.41 -4.06
N PHE A 301 19.77 -15.03 -2.90
CA PHE A 301 19.69 -14.30 -1.62
C PHE A 301 20.77 -13.22 -1.52
N VAL A 302 22.02 -13.51 -1.91
CA VAL A 302 23.10 -12.52 -1.93
C VAL A 302 22.72 -11.33 -2.82
N ARG A 303 22.24 -11.61 -4.04
CA ARG A 303 21.80 -10.57 -4.99
C ARG A 303 20.64 -9.73 -4.43
N LEU A 304 19.64 -10.39 -3.84
CA LEU A 304 18.50 -9.69 -3.23
C LEU A 304 18.94 -8.81 -2.06
N LYS A 305 19.80 -9.33 -1.17
CA LYS A 305 20.34 -8.59 -0.04
C LYS A 305 21.10 -7.34 -0.49
N GLU A 306 22.02 -7.46 -1.46
CA GLU A 306 22.77 -6.33 -2.01
C GLU A 306 21.83 -5.24 -2.56
N GLN A 307 20.80 -5.63 -3.31
CA GLN A 307 19.80 -4.70 -3.83
C GLN A 307 18.99 -4.04 -2.70
N THR A 308 18.56 -4.82 -1.71
CA THR A 308 17.78 -4.33 -0.57
C THR A 308 18.61 -3.34 0.26
N VAL A 309 19.86 -3.64 0.54
CA VAL A 309 20.82 -2.73 1.19
C VAL A 309 21.00 -1.46 0.37
N SER A 310 21.15 -1.57 -0.95
CA SER A 310 21.29 -0.39 -1.81
C SER A 310 20.04 0.51 -1.78
N ILE A 311 18.84 -0.07 -1.81
CA ILE A 311 17.58 0.67 -1.71
C ILE A 311 17.50 1.39 -0.35
N MET A 312 17.76 0.69 0.74
CA MET A 312 17.68 1.27 2.08
C MET A 312 18.71 2.38 2.28
N LYS A 313 19.97 2.17 1.90
CA LYS A 313 21.03 3.15 2.12
C LYS A 313 20.97 4.33 1.12
N LYS A 314 20.86 4.04 -0.19
CA LYS A 314 20.95 5.06 -1.24
C LYS A 314 19.60 5.67 -1.60
N GLY A 315 18.55 4.83 -1.64
CA GLY A 315 17.21 5.29 -2.01
C GLY A 315 16.45 5.92 -0.85
N ARG A 316 16.51 5.30 0.33
CA ARG A 316 15.73 5.72 1.50
C ARG A 316 16.54 6.47 2.57
N GLY A 317 17.88 6.41 2.51
CA GLY A 317 18.76 7.16 3.41
C GLY A 317 18.99 6.54 4.79
N PHE A 318 18.77 5.23 4.96
CA PHE A 318 19.03 4.49 6.20
C PHE A 318 20.50 3.99 6.21
N ARG A 319 21.38 4.78 6.81
CA ARG A 319 22.84 4.73 6.64
C ARG A 319 23.50 3.42 7.07
N ALA A 320 23.03 2.83 8.16
CA ALA A 320 23.63 1.65 8.80
C ALA A 320 22.83 0.36 8.49
N PHE A 321 21.97 0.35 7.46
CA PHE A 321 21.10 -0.79 7.21
C PHE A 321 21.87 -2.06 6.87
N ASP A 322 23.00 -1.97 6.19
CA ASP A 322 23.87 -3.12 5.88
C ASP A 322 24.34 -3.86 7.15
N VAL A 323 24.93 -3.13 8.10
CA VAL A 323 25.43 -3.74 9.35
C VAL A 323 24.29 -4.22 10.25
N PHE A 324 23.14 -3.54 10.24
CA PHE A 324 21.95 -3.97 10.97
C PHE A 324 21.39 -5.28 10.42
N ALA A 325 21.23 -5.37 9.09
CA ALA A 325 20.76 -6.58 8.42
C ALA A 325 21.72 -7.76 8.65
N ASP A 326 23.04 -7.52 8.58
CA ASP A 326 24.04 -8.54 8.87
C ASP A 326 23.95 -9.04 10.30
N LYS A 327 23.71 -8.15 11.26
CA LYS A 327 23.51 -8.53 12.66
C LYS A 327 22.24 -9.37 12.83
N ALA A 328 21.12 -8.98 12.23
CA ALA A 328 19.87 -9.74 12.28
C ALA A 328 20.05 -11.15 11.70
N ILE A 329 20.68 -11.27 10.51
CA ILE A 329 20.98 -12.55 9.87
C ILE A 329 21.92 -13.41 10.73
N SER A 330 22.94 -12.81 11.35
CA SER A 330 23.87 -13.51 12.24
C SER A 330 23.17 -14.06 13.48
N LEU A 331 22.30 -13.27 14.12
CA LEU A 331 21.51 -13.71 15.26
C LEU A 331 20.60 -14.89 14.89
N ARG A 332 19.94 -14.84 13.73
CA ARG A 332 19.08 -15.93 13.25
C ARG A 332 19.86 -17.22 13.02
N LYS A 333 21.06 -17.14 12.46
CA LYS A 333 21.94 -18.31 12.20
C LYS A 333 22.48 -18.96 13.47
N THR A 334 22.64 -18.19 14.54
CA THR A 334 23.26 -18.67 15.79
C THR A 334 22.23 -19.06 16.86
N SER A 335 20.94 -18.88 16.59
CA SER A 335 19.88 -19.12 17.55
C SER A 335 18.60 -19.59 16.84
N GLU A 336 17.95 -20.61 17.41
CA GLU A 336 16.63 -21.08 16.95
C GLU A 336 15.47 -20.24 17.53
N ARG A 337 15.77 -19.09 18.13
CA ARG A 337 14.74 -18.20 18.71
C ARG A 337 13.90 -17.56 17.64
N LYS A 338 12.63 -17.32 17.95
CA LYS A 338 11.74 -16.49 17.13
C LYS A 338 12.32 -15.09 16.94
N ILE A 339 12.01 -14.45 15.84
CA ILE A 339 12.48 -13.09 15.53
C ILE A 339 12.02 -12.11 16.62
N GLU A 340 10.78 -12.23 17.10
CA GLU A 340 10.28 -11.42 18.23
C GLU A 340 11.22 -11.44 19.43
N ALA A 341 11.77 -12.61 19.77
CA ALA A 341 12.70 -12.78 20.88
C ALA A 341 14.13 -12.30 20.59
N MET A 342 14.45 -11.96 19.34
CA MET A 342 15.75 -11.40 18.94
C MET A 342 15.76 -9.87 18.97
N ILE A 343 14.59 -9.22 18.96
CA ILE A 343 14.47 -7.76 18.90
C ILE A 343 15.20 -7.06 20.06
N PRO A 344 15.10 -7.52 21.34
CA PRO A 344 15.87 -6.92 22.43
C PRO A 344 17.39 -6.94 22.21
N ASP A 345 17.93 -8.02 21.62
CA ASP A 345 19.37 -8.13 21.33
C ASP A 345 19.79 -7.18 20.21
N LEU A 346 18.91 -6.96 19.22
CA LEU A 346 19.14 -5.98 18.14
C LEU A 346 19.13 -4.56 18.69
N ILE A 347 18.22 -4.23 19.60
CA ILE A 347 18.15 -2.92 20.25
C ILE A 347 19.43 -2.68 21.09
N ALA A 348 19.83 -3.65 21.91
CA ALA A 348 21.05 -3.54 22.71
C ALA A 348 22.30 -3.36 21.83
N TRP A 349 22.44 -4.17 20.77
CA TRP A 349 23.52 -4.03 19.81
C TRP A 349 23.50 -2.66 19.11
N SER A 350 22.32 -2.14 18.77
CA SER A 350 22.19 -0.82 18.12
C SER A 350 22.66 0.31 19.04
N ARG A 351 22.39 0.22 20.35
CA ARG A 351 22.90 1.16 21.36
C ARG A 351 24.44 1.20 21.37
N ASP A 352 25.08 0.01 21.40
CA ASP A 352 26.54 -0.11 21.37
C ASP A 352 27.14 0.48 20.07
N GLN A 353 26.47 0.36 18.93
CA GLN A 353 26.92 0.97 17.66
C GLN A 353 26.88 2.50 17.71
N ALA A 354 25.81 3.09 18.23
CA ALA A 354 25.65 4.52 18.35
C ALA A 354 26.74 5.12 19.30
N GLU A 355 26.99 4.50 20.44
CA GLU A 355 28.03 4.93 21.38
C GLU A 355 29.45 4.85 20.80
N THR A 356 29.70 3.85 19.95
CA THR A 356 31.01 3.68 19.30
C THR A 356 31.24 4.75 18.26
N ALA A 357 30.21 5.11 17.49
CA ALA A 357 30.30 6.17 16.49
C ALA A 357 30.64 7.54 17.09
N ASP A 358 30.12 7.87 18.30
CA ASP A 358 30.41 9.13 18.99
C ASP A 358 31.85 9.26 19.46
N LYS A 359 32.50 8.15 19.78
CA LYS A 359 33.89 8.17 20.24
C LYS A 359 34.90 8.49 19.14
N PHE A 360 34.49 8.47 17.89
CA PHE A 360 35.34 8.72 16.71
C PHE A 360 34.95 9.99 15.92
N GLN A 361 34.00 10.78 16.41
CA GLN A 361 33.70 12.13 15.93
C GLN A 361 34.35 13.19 16.84
#